data_29afc3b8b28bfc15e56d5900e3b7becf
#
_entry.id   29afc3b8b28bfc15e56d5900e3b7becf
#
_cell.length_a   1.000
_cell.length_b   1.000
_cell.length_c   1.000
_cell.angle_alpha   90.00
_cell.angle_beta   90.00
_cell.angle_gamma   90.00
#
_symmetry.space_group_name_H-M   'P 1'
#
loop_
_entity.id
_entity.type
_entity.pdbx_description
1 polymer ?
#
loop_
_entity_poly.entity_id
_entity_poly.type
_entity_poly.pdbx_seq_one_letter_code
_entity_poly.pdbx_strand_id
1 'polypeptide(L)'
;MSMSRGALLGAALMLSACGDGGSGTALSEATLHVFDAAAPEGSAGEPGVLRFDVVRSGTADGPAEVAWSTRDLDALAGQHYVAQSGTLAFAAGQRVRSIGITLIGDDADAPARRFAVDLHDARGAAVADGSAQGIIANDDMPCLLPPADNPWLERRPIGFAHRGGVREFPENTLYAYRESARLGADVLEMDVYATADGELVVLHDTTVDRTTNGSGTVESMTLAELQALDAAYWFVPGQGTPHDAADSAYAFRGIATGERAPPPGYRAEDFRIPTLEEALRAFPDHLLNVELKPSVSGTGSYEAQVATLLLRYGRATDVMVASFLDHTATLFKLSAPCVSTSVPTVQVAALLLTSSGPLPMLPLAIHQAFQVPRSTASIGQIPEPIELTVLSEDFVDDAHAAGLAVHAWTIDDCDEMVELLQMGVDGIMSDRPARMIEVLQQPENEWSCDDVE
;
A
#
# COMPACT_ATOMS: atom_id res chain seq x y z
N MET A 1 -24.29 -25.80 11.89
CA MET A 1 -25.24 -25.25 10.91
C MET A 1 -24.40 -24.69 9.77
N SER A 2 -24.51 -25.29 8.60
CA SER A 2 -23.70 -25.07 7.42
C SER A 2 -23.98 -23.71 6.80
N MET A 3 -22.97 -22.88 6.60
CA MET A 3 -23.04 -21.74 5.67
C MET A 3 -22.15 -22.04 4.47
N SER A 4 -22.80 -22.04 3.31
CA SER A 4 -22.24 -22.37 2.02
C SER A 4 -21.20 -21.33 1.57
N ARG A 5 -20.01 -21.83 1.22
CA ARG A 5 -18.98 -21.06 0.49
C ARG A 5 -19.45 -20.87 -0.95
N GLY A 6 -19.61 -19.63 -1.38
CA GLY A 6 -19.82 -19.24 -2.76
C GLY A 6 -18.53 -19.39 -3.57
N ALA A 7 -18.63 -20.03 -4.72
CA ALA A 7 -17.54 -20.32 -5.63
C ALA A 7 -16.98 -19.02 -6.25
N LEU A 8 -15.70 -18.75 -6.07
CA LEU A 8 -14.95 -17.83 -6.92
C LEU A 8 -14.63 -18.53 -8.25
N LEU A 9 -15.18 -17.98 -9.35
CA LEU A 9 -14.70 -18.31 -10.70
C LEU A 9 -13.40 -17.53 -10.95
N GLY A 10 -12.30 -18.26 -11.00
CA GLY A 10 -11.04 -17.73 -11.49
C GLY A 10 -11.12 -17.44 -12.99
N ALA A 11 -10.88 -16.20 -13.39
CA ALA A 11 -10.65 -15.82 -14.79
C ALA A 11 -9.13 -15.83 -15.03
N ALA A 12 -8.61 -16.96 -15.51
CA ALA A 12 -7.25 -17.05 -16.02
C ALA A 12 -7.13 -16.17 -17.28
N LEU A 13 -6.26 -15.15 -17.25
CA LEU A 13 -5.82 -14.44 -18.45
C LEU A 13 -4.80 -15.30 -19.18
N MET A 14 -5.25 -16.00 -20.25
CA MET A 14 -4.33 -16.61 -21.19
C MET A 14 -3.68 -15.51 -22.05
N LEU A 15 -2.38 -15.28 -21.89
CA LEU A 15 -1.56 -14.63 -22.89
C LEU A 15 -1.34 -15.63 -24.04
N SER A 16 -2.08 -15.45 -25.13
CA SER A 16 -1.84 -16.13 -26.40
C SER A 16 -0.92 -15.27 -27.26
N ALA A 17 0.27 -15.77 -27.51
CA ALA A 17 1.25 -15.13 -28.39
C ALA A 17 1.00 -15.46 -29.86
N CYS A 18 1.18 -14.43 -30.72
CA CYS A 18 1.58 -14.40 -32.12
C CYS A 18 0.70 -15.04 -33.19
N GLY A 19 0.17 -14.19 -34.04
CA GLY A 19 -0.26 -14.47 -35.41
C GLY A 19 -0.41 -13.16 -36.18
N ASP A 20 0.44 -12.94 -37.18
CA ASP A 20 0.45 -11.82 -38.10
C ASP A 20 -0.92 -11.59 -38.76
N GLY A 21 -1.34 -10.35 -38.83
CA GLY A 21 -2.46 -9.91 -39.64
C GLY A 21 -3.02 -8.58 -39.13
N GLY A 22 -2.69 -7.49 -39.81
CA GLY A 22 -3.18 -6.14 -39.50
C GLY A 22 -4.70 -6.10 -39.39
N SER A 23 -5.17 -5.89 -38.17
CA SER A 23 -6.51 -5.43 -37.84
C SER A 23 -6.36 -4.42 -36.70
N GLY A 24 -6.85 -3.21 -36.92
CA GLY A 24 -6.91 -2.19 -35.88
C GLY A 24 -7.50 -2.83 -34.60
N THR A 25 -6.81 -2.65 -33.47
CA THR A 25 -7.32 -3.00 -32.17
C THR A 25 -8.70 -2.37 -32.04
N ALA A 26 -9.74 -3.19 -31.99
CA ALA A 26 -11.08 -2.73 -31.65
C ALA A 26 -10.95 -2.07 -30.26
N LEU A 27 -11.12 -0.74 -30.21
CA LEU A 27 -11.11 0.00 -28.98
C LEU A 27 -12.19 -0.60 -28.08
N SER A 28 -11.84 -1.02 -26.86
CA SER A 28 -12.81 -1.55 -25.91
C SER A 28 -13.92 -0.52 -25.68
N GLU A 29 -15.16 -0.97 -25.51
CA GLU A 29 -16.28 -0.09 -25.16
C GLU A 29 -15.94 0.75 -23.91
N ALA A 30 -16.49 1.97 -23.86
CA ALA A 30 -16.29 2.84 -22.72
C ALA A 30 -16.90 2.22 -21.45
N THR A 31 -16.13 2.13 -20.39
CA THR A 31 -16.58 1.65 -19.08
C THR A 31 -16.34 2.69 -17.99
N LEU A 32 -17.16 2.68 -16.94
CA LEU A 32 -17.04 3.53 -15.76
C LEU A 32 -16.77 2.67 -14.53
N HIS A 33 -15.83 3.13 -13.71
CA HIS A 33 -15.44 2.53 -12.45
C HIS A 33 -15.44 3.61 -11.38
N VAL A 34 -15.97 3.32 -10.19
CA VAL A 34 -15.85 4.17 -9.01
C VAL A 34 -15.04 3.44 -7.95
N PHE A 35 -14.16 4.14 -7.25
CA PHE A 35 -13.23 3.54 -6.28
C PHE A 35 -13.59 3.93 -4.86
N ASP A 36 -13.35 3.00 -3.91
CA ASP A 36 -13.43 3.25 -2.48
C ASP A 36 -12.52 4.41 -2.09
N ALA A 37 -12.92 5.15 -1.07
CA ALA A 37 -12.18 6.30 -0.59
C ALA A 37 -12.41 6.54 0.90
N ALA A 38 -11.44 7.19 1.56
CA ALA A 38 -11.57 7.63 2.94
C ALA A 38 -11.28 9.12 3.07
N ALA A 39 -11.84 9.72 4.11
CA ALA A 39 -11.48 11.04 4.57
C ALA A 39 -11.76 11.16 6.07
N PRO A 40 -10.99 12.02 6.80
CA PRO A 40 -11.34 12.40 8.16
C PRO A 40 -12.71 13.10 8.17
N GLU A 41 -13.47 12.88 9.25
CA GLU A 41 -14.78 13.52 9.39
C GLU A 41 -14.68 15.04 9.58
N GLY A 42 -13.58 15.52 10.19
CA GLY A 42 -13.38 16.91 10.59
C GLY A 42 -14.06 17.23 11.90
N SER A 43 -13.79 18.43 12.41
CA SER A 43 -14.32 18.88 13.71
C SER A 43 -15.69 19.54 13.58
N ALA A 44 -16.34 19.74 14.71
CA ALA A 44 -17.63 20.46 14.79
C ALA A 44 -17.53 21.86 14.18
N GLY A 45 -18.21 22.09 13.06
CA GLY A 45 -18.20 23.35 12.31
C GLY A 45 -17.16 23.46 11.20
N GLU A 46 -16.25 22.51 11.07
CA GLU A 46 -15.27 22.38 9.98
C GLU A 46 -15.38 20.98 9.32
N PRO A 47 -16.45 20.74 8.54
CA PRO A 47 -16.76 19.42 8.01
C PRO A 47 -15.73 18.95 6.99
N GLY A 48 -15.39 17.64 7.02
CA GLY A 48 -14.60 16.99 6.01
C GLY A 48 -15.32 16.88 4.66
N VAL A 49 -14.58 16.56 3.61
CA VAL A 49 -15.12 16.24 2.29
C VAL A 49 -14.48 14.96 1.78
N LEU A 50 -15.28 13.91 1.63
CA LEU A 50 -14.85 12.66 1.04
C LEU A 50 -15.04 12.72 -0.49
N ARG A 51 -13.99 12.35 -1.25
CA ARG A 51 -13.99 12.42 -2.71
C ARG A 51 -13.83 11.04 -3.32
N PHE A 52 -14.82 10.66 -4.15
CA PHE A 52 -14.76 9.43 -4.97
C PHE A 52 -14.36 9.79 -6.38
N ASP A 53 -13.35 9.12 -6.91
CA ASP A 53 -13.00 9.25 -8.32
C ASP A 53 -13.79 8.26 -9.16
N VAL A 54 -14.37 8.77 -10.25
CA VAL A 54 -15.04 7.98 -11.27
C VAL A 54 -14.17 8.00 -12.52
N VAL A 55 -13.67 6.82 -12.90
CA VAL A 55 -12.74 6.65 -14.02
C VAL A 55 -13.46 6.08 -15.22
N ARG A 56 -13.27 6.72 -16.38
CA ARG A 56 -13.74 6.24 -17.68
C ARG A 56 -12.60 5.57 -18.43
N SER A 57 -12.71 4.28 -18.66
CA SER A 57 -11.77 3.45 -19.41
C SER A 57 -12.29 3.15 -20.83
N GLY A 58 -11.45 2.61 -21.70
CA GLY A 58 -11.79 2.28 -23.08
C GLY A 58 -11.92 3.52 -23.99
N THR A 59 -12.88 3.50 -24.93
CA THR A 59 -13.11 4.63 -25.86
C THR A 59 -13.64 5.86 -25.12
N ALA A 60 -13.09 7.02 -25.42
CA ALA A 60 -13.54 8.28 -24.82
C ALA A 60 -13.91 9.34 -25.87
N ASP A 61 -14.15 8.94 -27.12
CA ASP A 61 -14.34 9.83 -28.28
C ASP A 61 -15.63 10.65 -28.20
N GLY A 62 -16.65 10.16 -27.51
CA GLY A 62 -17.92 10.84 -27.30
C GLY A 62 -18.14 11.27 -25.85
N PRO A 63 -19.20 12.05 -25.57
CA PRO A 63 -19.60 12.37 -24.20
C PRO A 63 -20.18 11.13 -23.51
N ALA A 64 -20.10 11.10 -22.17
CA ALA A 64 -20.77 10.12 -21.34
C ALA A 64 -21.39 10.79 -20.10
N GLU A 65 -22.44 10.21 -19.58
CA GLU A 65 -23.10 10.64 -18.35
C GLU A 65 -23.41 9.44 -17.47
N VAL A 66 -23.37 9.64 -16.15
CA VAL A 66 -23.82 8.66 -15.16
C VAL A 66 -24.50 9.37 -14.00
N ALA A 67 -25.65 8.91 -13.59
CA ALA A 67 -26.28 9.33 -12.36
C ALA A 67 -25.62 8.62 -11.17
N TRP A 68 -25.64 9.26 -10.02
CA TRP A 68 -25.10 8.70 -8.78
C TRP A 68 -25.92 9.14 -7.57
N SER A 69 -25.87 8.34 -6.52
CA SER A 69 -26.51 8.66 -5.24
C SER A 69 -25.72 8.05 -4.08
N THR A 70 -25.80 8.71 -2.91
CA THR A 70 -25.33 8.12 -1.65
C THR A 70 -26.33 7.12 -1.10
N ARG A 71 -25.83 6.11 -0.38
CA ARG A 71 -26.63 5.10 0.32
C ARG A 71 -26.04 4.81 1.68
N ASP A 72 -26.89 4.77 2.73
CA ASP A 72 -26.52 4.42 4.08
C ASP A 72 -25.98 2.99 4.18
N LEU A 73 -24.93 2.82 4.98
CA LEU A 73 -24.47 1.55 5.54
C LEU A 73 -24.54 1.66 7.07
N ASP A 74 -23.40 1.70 7.76
CA ASP A 74 -23.35 2.04 9.18
C ASP A 74 -23.23 3.55 9.44
N ALA A 75 -22.73 4.34 8.47
CA ALA A 75 -22.88 5.78 8.46
C ALA A 75 -24.29 6.17 7.97
N LEU A 76 -24.97 7.04 8.72
CA LEU A 76 -26.34 7.48 8.44
C LEU A 76 -26.37 8.91 7.93
N ALA A 77 -27.10 9.13 6.86
CA ALA A 77 -27.35 10.46 6.30
C ALA A 77 -27.99 11.41 7.32
N GLY A 78 -27.50 12.63 7.38
CA GLY A 78 -27.93 13.65 8.36
C GLY A 78 -27.35 13.50 9.76
N GLN A 79 -26.54 12.43 10.01
CA GLN A 79 -25.80 12.23 11.25
C GLN A 79 -24.29 12.26 11.01
N HIS A 80 -23.81 11.56 9.99
CA HIS A 80 -22.37 11.40 9.71
C HIS A 80 -21.97 11.98 8.35
N TYR A 81 -22.92 12.12 7.43
CA TYR A 81 -22.70 12.75 6.13
C TYR A 81 -24.00 13.38 5.60
N VAL A 82 -23.85 14.25 4.61
CA VAL A 82 -24.98 14.87 3.91
C VAL A 82 -25.37 13.97 2.73
N ALA A 83 -26.61 13.44 2.72
CA ALA A 83 -27.12 12.67 1.58
C ALA A 83 -27.12 13.52 0.31
N GLN A 84 -26.57 12.98 -0.76
CA GLN A 84 -26.44 13.67 -2.04
C GLN A 84 -26.69 12.73 -3.20
N SER A 85 -27.14 13.32 -4.31
CA SER A 85 -27.27 12.64 -5.59
C SER A 85 -27.00 13.64 -6.71
N GLY A 86 -26.67 13.15 -7.88
CA GLY A 86 -26.38 14.02 -9.00
C GLY A 86 -26.09 13.26 -10.29
N THR A 87 -25.57 14.00 -11.28
CA THR A 87 -25.13 13.45 -12.55
C THR A 87 -23.69 13.91 -12.80
N LEU A 88 -22.80 12.97 -13.14
CA LEU A 88 -21.48 13.26 -13.68
C LEU A 88 -21.53 13.24 -15.19
N ALA A 89 -21.07 14.32 -15.83
CA ALA A 89 -20.93 14.41 -17.27
C ALA A 89 -19.45 14.39 -17.62
N PHE A 90 -19.07 13.51 -18.54
CA PHE A 90 -17.74 13.42 -19.14
C PHE A 90 -17.79 14.02 -20.55
N ALA A 91 -16.96 15.02 -20.81
CA ALA A 91 -16.75 15.51 -22.17
C ALA A 91 -16.00 14.45 -23.01
N ALA A 92 -16.00 14.61 -24.32
CA ALA A 92 -15.15 13.82 -25.20
C ALA A 92 -13.67 13.97 -24.76
N GLY A 93 -12.96 12.86 -24.64
CA GLY A 93 -11.58 12.78 -24.14
C GLY A 93 -11.44 12.81 -22.61
N GLN A 94 -12.45 13.19 -21.87
CA GLN A 94 -12.38 13.27 -20.42
C GLN A 94 -12.49 11.87 -19.79
N ARG A 95 -11.52 11.52 -18.93
CA ARG A 95 -11.40 10.19 -18.33
C ARG A 95 -11.65 10.13 -16.84
N VAL A 96 -11.51 11.22 -16.11
CA VAL A 96 -11.69 11.25 -14.66
C VAL A 96 -12.64 12.37 -14.26
N ARG A 97 -13.54 12.06 -13.34
CA ARG A 97 -14.40 13.01 -12.63
C ARG A 97 -14.52 12.58 -11.18
N SER A 98 -14.76 13.52 -10.26
CA SER A 98 -14.89 13.22 -8.84
C SER A 98 -16.26 13.62 -8.30
N ILE A 99 -16.77 12.81 -7.37
CA ILE A 99 -17.95 13.08 -6.54
C ILE A 99 -17.45 13.52 -5.17
N GLY A 100 -17.84 14.70 -4.69
CA GLY A 100 -17.51 15.16 -3.34
C GLY A 100 -18.72 15.07 -2.44
N ILE A 101 -18.59 14.34 -1.31
CA ILE A 101 -19.64 14.20 -0.28
C ILE A 101 -19.20 14.94 0.96
N THR A 102 -20.03 15.86 1.45
CA THR A 102 -19.80 16.59 2.70
C THR A 102 -20.03 15.67 3.89
N LEU A 103 -19.04 15.55 4.75
CA LEU A 103 -19.11 14.83 6.02
C LEU A 103 -19.68 15.75 7.11
N ILE A 104 -20.15 15.16 8.18
CA ILE A 104 -20.62 15.86 9.38
C ILE A 104 -19.65 15.44 10.49
N GLY A 105 -18.67 16.31 10.77
CA GLY A 105 -17.69 16.08 11.81
C GLY A 105 -18.18 16.50 13.19
N ASP A 106 -17.60 15.88 14.20
CA ASP A 106 -17.80 16.24 15.60
C ASP A 106 -16.44 16.19 16.34
N ASP A 107 -16.43 16.20 17.66
CA ASP A 107 -15.22 16.13 18.49
C ASP A 107 -15.29 14.91 19.43
N ALA A 108 -16.01 13.85 19.02
CA ALA A 108 -16.23 12.66 19.83
C ALA A 108 -15.49 11.46 19.28
N ASP A 109 -14.68 10.80 20.11
CA ASP A 109 -14.06 9.53 19.76
C ASP A 109 -15.13 8.46 19.44
N ALA A 110 -15.19 8.03 18.18
CA ALA A 110 -16.14 7.07 17.66
C ALA A 110 -15.49 6.14 16.63
N PRO A 111 -15.99 4.92 16.42
CA PRO A 111 -15.47 4.07 15.34
C PRO A 111 -15.67 4.70 13.95
N ALA A 112 -14.72 4.47 13.06
CA ALA A 112 -14.87 4.79 11.64
C ALA A 112 -16.18 4.20 11.07
N ARG A 113 -16.85 4.94 10.18
CA ARG A 113 -18.16 4.57 9.64
C ARG A 113 -18.15 4.56 8.12
N ARG A 114 -19.05 3.79 7.53
CA ARG A 114 -19.14 3.60 6.09
C ARG A 114 -20.49 4.00 5.53
N PHE A 115 -20.47 4.58 4.34
CA PHE A 115 -21.61 4.75 3.44
C PHE A 115 -21.21 4.31 2.03
N ALA A 116 -22.14 4.22 1.10
CA ALA A 116 -21.82 3.89 -0.28
C ALA A 116 -22.19 5.03 -1.23
N VAL A 117 -21.48 5.09 -2.37
CA VAL A 117 -21.87 5.83 -3.57
C VAL A 117 -22.13 4.82 -4.67
N ASP A 118 -23.35 4.85 -5.21
CA ASP A 118 -23.79 3.94 -6.27
C ASP A 118 -23.96 4.71 -7.58
N LEU A 119 -23.35 4.21 -8.68
CA LEU A 119 -23.53 4.72 -10.04
C LEU A 119 -24.69 3.99 -10.72
N HIS A 120 -25.54 4.72 -11.43
CA HIS A 120 -26.68 4.16 -12.14
C HIS A 120 -27.01 5.00 -13.40
N ASP A 121 -27.91 4.48 -14.27
CA ASP A 121 -28.45 5.20 -15.45
C ASP A 121 -27.36 5.79 -16.38
N ALA A 122 -26.27 5.07 -16.59
CA ALA A 122 -25.17 5.52 -17.46
C ALA A 122 -25.57 5.60 -18.93
N ARG A 123 -25.03 6.59 -19.64
CA ARG A 123 -25.17 6.82 -21.08
C ARG A 123 -23.84 7.12 -21.71
N GLY A 124 -23.55 6.55 -22.87
CA GLY A 124 -22.29 6.72 -23.58
C GLY A 124 -21.11 5.95 -22.97
N ALA A 125 -21.34 5.19 -21.91
CA ALA A 125 -20.41 4.23 -21.31
C ALA A 125 -21.21 3.19 -20.51
N ALA A 126 -20.69 1.99 -20.32
CA ALA A 126 -21.24 0.98 -19.42
C ALA A 126 -20.66 1.17 -18.01
N VAL A 127 -21.43 0.82 -16.98
CA VAL A 127 -20.89 0.75 -15.61
C VAL A 127 -20.28 -0.64 -15.42
N ALA A 128 -18.96 -0.70 -15.21
CA ALA A 128 -18.24 -1.93 -14.96
C ALA A 128 -18.07 -2.18 -13.44
N ASP A 129 -17.80 -1.11 -12.69
CA ASP A 129 -17.83 -1.11 -11.24
C ASP A 129 -18.62 0.12 -10.79
N GLY A 130 -19.79 -0.12 -10.22
CA GLY A 130 -20.77 0.93 -9.96
C GLY A 130 -21.03 1.22 -8.49
N SER A 131 -20.33 0.61 -7.55
CA SER A 131 -20.52 0.88 -6.13
C SER A 131 -19.20 1.00 -5.41
N ALA A 132 -19.01 2.10 -4.69
CA ALA A 132 -17.83 2.34 -3.87
C ALA A 132 -18.22 2.67 -2.44
N GLN A 133 -17.38 2.24 -1.49
CA GLN A 133 -17.52 2.58 -0.09
C GLN A 133 -16.75 3.86 0.23
N GLY A 134 -17.38 4.74 0.99
CA GLY A 134 -16.75 5.90 1.61
C GLY A 134 -16.55 5.64 3.09
N ILE A 135 -15.31 5.70 3.57
CA ILE A 135 -14.98 5.57 4.98
C ILE A 135 -14.80 6.95 5.58
N ILE A 136 -15.60 7.22 6.59
CA ILE A 136 -15.50 8.40 7.45
C ILE A 136 -14.56 8.01 8.58
N ALA A 137 -13.32 8.51 8.53
CA ALA A 137 -12.33 8.23 9.54
C ALA A 137 -12.53 9.12 10.75
N ASN A 138 -12.51 8.52 11.95
CA ASN A 138 -12.50 9.26 13.21
C ASN A 138 -11.12 9.87 13.44
N ASP A 139 -11.05 11.19 13.60
CA ASP A 139 -9.81 11.93 13.87
C ASP A 139 -9.70 12.44 15.31
N ASP A 140 -10.60 12.00 16.19
CA ASP A 140 -10.68 12.40 17.62
C ASP A 140 -10.14 11.35 18.60
N MET A 141 -9.60 10.23 18.11
CA MET A 141 -9.16 9.12 18.94
C MET A 141 -7.96 9.49 19.85
N PRO A 142 -8.03 9.24 21.17
CA PRO A 142 -6.88 9.45 22.05
C PRO A 142 -5.74 8.48 21.72
N CYS A 143 -4.59 8.99 21.35
CA CYS A 143 -3.42 8.18 21.01
C CYS A 143 -2.51 7.98 22.22
N LEU A 144 -2.76 6.95 23.01
CA LEU A 144 -2.00 6.65 24.24
C LEU A 144 -1.09 5.43 24.12
N LEU A 145 -1.62 4.29 23.66
CA LEU A 145 -0.91 3.02 23.51
C LEU A 145 -1.51 2.24 22.33
N PRO A 146 -0.76 1.34 21.68
CA PRO A 146 -1.34 0.41 20.70
C PRO A 146 -2.47 -0.41 21.35
N PRO A 147 -3.55 -0.71 20.60
CA PRO A 147 -4.68 -1.47 21.13
C PRO A 147 -4.26 -2.91 21.49
N ALA A 148 -5.04 -3.53 22.40
CA ALA A 148 -4.77 -4.90 22.85
C ALA A 148 -5.06 -5.95 21.75
N ASP A 149 -5.99 -5.66 20.85
CA ASP A 149 -6.38 -6.44 19.67
C ASP A 149 -5.56 -6.03 18.43
N ASN A 150 -4.27 -5.85 18.59
CA ASN A 150 -3.35 -5.38 17.58
C ASN A 150 -3.11 -6.46 16.51
N PRO A 151 -3.48 -6.20 15.22
CA PRO A 151 -3.35 -7.17 14.13
C PRO A 151 -1.91 -7.61 13.87
N TRP A 152 -0.92 -6.80 14.25
CA TRP A 152 0.51 -7.09 14.08
C TRP A 152 1.04 -8.15 15.04
N LEU A 153 0.28 -8.50 16.09
CA LEU A 153 0.62 -9.50 17.09
C LEU A 153 -0.15 -10.82 16.89
N GLU A 154 -0.96 -10.92 15.85
CA GLU A 154 -1.61 -12.18 15.48
C GLU A 154 -0.56 -13.21 15.06
N ARG A 155 -0.68 -14.43 15.61
CA ARG A 155 0.24 -15.55 15.33
C ARG A 155 -0.17 -16.34 14.09
N ARG A 156 -0.59 -15.66 13.03
CA ARG A 156 -0.80 -16.19 11.70
C ARG A 156 0.19 -15.54 10.75
N PRO A 157 0.78 -16.27 9.81
CA PRO A 157 1.62 -15.65 8.79
C PRO A 157 0.81 -14.65 7.95
N ILE A 158 1.32 -13.41 7.86
CA ILE A 158 0.75 -12.34 7.01
C ILE A 158 1.69 -12.03 5.85
N GLY A 159 1.10 -11.72 4.69
CA GLY A 159 1.84 -11.44 3.46
C GLY A 159 1.98 -9.95 3.19
N PHE A 160 3.23 -9.47 3.11
CA PHE A 160 3.55 -8.08 2.77
C PHE A 160 3.96 -7.97 1.31
N ALA A 161 3.25 -7.16 0.53
CA ALA A 161 3.68 -6.78 -0.80
C ALA A 161 4.74 -5.67 -0.68
N HIS A 162 6.03 -6.02 -0.76
CA HIS A 162 7.15 -5.11 -0.64
C HIS A 162 7.11 -4.05 -1.75
N ARG A 163 6.92 -2.79 -1.39
CA ARG A 163 6.69 -1.64 -2.30
C ARG A 163 5.57 -1.89 -3.33
N GLY A 164 4.62 -2.74 -2.99
CA GLY A 164 3.56 -3.18 -3.90
C GLY A 164 3.96 -4.28 -4.89
N GLY A 165 5.10 -4.98 -4.69
CA GLY A 165 5.54 -6.12 -5.51
C GLY A 165 6.51 -5.74 -6.63
N VAL A 166 7.74 -5.36 -6.27
CA VAL A 166 8.82 -4.83 -7.14
C VAL A 166 9.08 -5.64 -8.41
N ARG A 167 8.88 -6.97 -8.37
CA ARG A 167 9.10 -7.86 -9.52
C ARG A 167 7.89 -7.99 -10.43
N GLU A 168 6.70 -7.76 -9.92
CA GLU A 168 5.45 -8.00 -10.64
C GLU A 168 4.79 -6.70 -11.10
N PHE A 169 4.99 -5.61 -10.35
CA PHE A 169 4.38 -4.30 -10.58
C PHE A 169 5.39 -3.16 -10.40
N PRO A 170 5.14 -1.97 -11.02
CA PRO A 170 6.01 -0.81 -10.83
C PRO A 170 5.93 -0.32 -9.37
N GLU A 171 7.04 -0.50 -8.63
CA GLU A 171 7.13 -0.27 -7.19
C GLU A 171 6.65 1.11 -6.75
N ASN A 172 6.09 1.19 -5.54
CA ASN A 172 5.67 2.43 -4.89
C ASN A 172 4.68 3.27 -5.72
N THR A 173 3.81 2.61 -6.51
CA THR A 173 2.72 3.24 -7.27
C THR A 173 1.36 2.78 -6.76
N LEU A 174 0.32 3.60 -6.91
CA LEU A 174 -1.04 3.16 -6.56
C LEU A 174 -1.50 1.97 -7.40
N TYR A 175 -0.99 1.84 -8.64
CA TYR A 175 -1.24 0.68 -9.49
C TYR A 175 -0.71 -0.61 -8.84
N ALA A 176 0.55 -0.61 -8.40
CA ALA A 176 1.18 -1.77 -7.75
C ALA A 176 0.41 -2.19 -6.50
N TYR A 177 0.05 -1.24 -5.66
CA TYR A 177 -0.71 -1.51 -4.44
C TYR A 177 -2.11 -2.08 -4.72
N ARG A 178 -2.82 -1.55 -5.73
CA ARG A 178 -4.14 -2.09 -6.12
C ARG A 178 -4.04 -3.51 -6.67
N GLU A 179 -3.03 -3.81 -7.48
CA GLU A 179 -2.84 -5.16 -8.00
C GLU A 179 -2.46 -6.14 -6.88
N SER A 180 -1.58 -5.77 -5.95
CA SER A 180 -1.22 -6.62 -4.81
C SER A 180 -2.38 -6.83 -3.84
N ALA A 181 -3.17 -5.80 -3.57
CA ALA A 181 -4.42 -5.93 -2.80
C ALA A 181 -5.42 -6.88 -3.49
N ARG A 182 -5.56 -6.77 -4.82
CA ARG A 182 -6.43 -7.65 -5.62
C ARG A 182 -5.95 -9.11 -5.63
N LEU A 183 -4.64 -9.36 -5.58
CA LEU A 183 -4.07 -10.69 -5.39
C LEU A 183 -4.37 -11.27 -4.01
N GLY A 184 -4.59 -10.42 -3.00
CA GLY A 184 -4.91 -10.82 -1.63
C GLY A 184 -3.75 -10.62 -0.65
N ALA A 185 -2.80 -9.74 -0.94
CA ALA A 185 -1.79 -9.34 0.04
C ALA A 185 -2.46 -8.76 1.29
N ASP A 186 -2.05 -9.20 2.47
CA ASP A 186 -2.59 -8.69 3.75
C ASP A 186 -2.10 -7.26 4.01
N VAL A 187 -0.86 -6.95 3.67
CA VAL A 187 -0.18 -5.69 3.97
C VAL A 187 0.42 -5.09 2.70
N LEU A 188 0.22 -3.80 2.51
CA LEU A 188 0.90 -3.02 1.49
C LEU A 188 2.07 -2.28 2.15
N GLU A 189 3.28 -2.63 1.77
CA GLU A 189 4.49 -1.99 2.29
C GLU A 189 4.90 -0.83 1.37
N MET A 190 5.33 0.28 1.97
CA MET A 190 5.67 1.52 1.28
C MET A 190 6.74 2.32 2.01
N ASP A 191 7.54 3.05 1.24
CA ASP A 191 8.64 3.88 1.71
C ASP A 191 8.27 5.36 1.63
N VAL A 192 8.57 6.17 2.64
CA VAL A 192 8.15 7.57 2.70
C VAL A 192 9.33 8.52 2.85
N TYR A 193 9.31 9.58 2.05
CA TYR A 193 10.15 10.77 2.15
C TYR A 193 9.31 12.04 2.25
N ALA A 194 9.92 13.11 2.75
CA ALA A 194 9.39 14.46 2.61
C ALA A 194 10.02 15.17 1.39
N THR A 195 9.22 15.93 0.65
CA THR A 195 9.64 16.76 -0.48
C THR A 195 10.23 18.10 -0.05
N ALA A 196 10.76 18.89 -1.01
CA ALA A 196 11.27 20.24 -0.75
C ALA A 196 10.18 21.20 -0.20
N ASP A 197 8.94 21.01 -0.58
CA ASP A 197 7.77 21.78 -0.12
C ASP A 197 7.02 21.14 1.06
N GLY A 198 7.58 20.05 1.63
CA GLY A 198 7.11 19.43 2.87
C GLY A 198 5.97 18.43 2.71
N GLU A 199 5.68 18.00 1.48
CA GLU A 199 4.69 16.95 1.23
C GLU A 199 5.30 15.55 1.45
N LEU A 200 4.49 14.59 1.90
CA LEU A 200 4.93 13.20 2.12
C LEU A 200 4.67 12.38 0.87
N VAL A 201 5.73 11.84 0.26
CA VAL A 201 5.66 11.05 -0.98
C VAL A 201 6.15 9.63 -0.77
N VAL A 202 5.65 8.71 -1.60
CA VAL A 202 5.99 7.29 -1.53
C VAL A 202 7.02 6.96 -2.60
N LEU A 203 8.28 6.70 -2.17
CA LEU A 203 9.40 6.33 -3.00
C LEU A 203 10.50 5.68 -2.15
N HIS A 204 11.23 4.69 -2.67
CA HIS A 204 12.27 3.99 -1.90
C HIS A 204 13.60 4.72 -1.85
N ASP A 205 14.10 5.18 -3.00
CA ASP A 205 15.45 5.71 -3.11
C ASP A 205 15.51 7.19 -2.72
N THR A 206 16.66 7.67 -2.33
CA THR A 206 16.92 9.09 -2.10
C THR A 206 16.83 9.93 -3.38
N THR A 207 16.86 9.26 -4.56
CA THR A 207 16.76 9.90 -5.87
C THR A 207 15.67 9.25 -6.72
N VAL A 208 15.17 9.96 -7.71
CA VAL A 208 14.12 9.49 -8.63
C VAL A 208 14.66 8.67 -9.81
N ASP A 209 15.98 8.55 -9.94
CA ASP A 209 16.67 8.10 -11.17
C ASP A 209 16.36 6.64 -11.55
N ARG A 210 16.24 5.75 -10.56
CA ARG A 210 16.12 4.31 -10.83
C ARG A 210 14.75 3.91 -11.39
N THR A 211 13.68 4.52 -10.91
CA THR A 211 12.31 4.12 -11.28
C THR A 211 11.68 5.04 -12.31
N THR A 212 12.11 6.32 -12.37
CA THR A 212 11.43 7.34 -13.16
C THR A 212 12.20 7.79 -14.41
N ASN A 213 11.57 8.60 -15.23
CA ASN A 213 12.20 9.31 -16.35
C ASN A 213 12.92 10.61 -15.95
N GLY A 214 12.99 10.91 -14.64
CA GLY A 214 13.68 12.08 -14.09
C GLY A 214 15.03 11.77 -13.47
N SER A 215 15.67 12.81 -12.90
CA SER A 215 16.88 12.68 -12.10
C SER A 215 16.92 13.72 -11.00
N GLY A 216 17.53 13.38 -9.86
CA GLY A 216 17.69 14.27 -8.71
C GLY A 216 17.20 13.69 -7.40
N THR A 217 17.46 14.39 -6.30
CA THR A 217 17.06 13.94 -4.97
C THR A 217 15.64 14.34 -4.63
N VAL A 218 14.86 13.43 -4.02
CA VAL A 218 13.47 13.64 -3.62
C VAL A 218 13.32 14.89 -2.77
N GLU A 219 14.18 15.07 -1.76
CA GLU A 219 14.14 16.21 -0.84
C GLU A 219 14.45 17.57 -1.48
N SER A 220 14.99 17.59 -2.71
CA SER A 220 15.25 18.83 -3.46
C SER A 220 14.17 19.18 -4.47
N MET A 221 13.18 18.32 -4.66
CA MET A 221 12.09 18.48 -5.60
C MET A 221 10.77 18.76 -4.87
N THR A 222 9.95 19.59 -5.49
CA THR A 222 8.56 19.84 -5.03
C THR A 222 7.65 18.66 -5.41
N LEU A 223 6.51 18.52 -4.72
CA LEU A 223 5.49 17.54 -5.08
C LEU A 223 5.09 17.63 -6.56
N ALA A 224 4.90 18.84 -7.07
CA ALA A 224 4.50 19.05 -8.46
C ALA A 224 5.57 18.54 -9.46
N GLU A 225 6.86 18.72 -9.16
CA GLU A 225 7.95 18.19 -9.98
C GLU A 225 8.01 16.66 -9.92
N LEU A 226 7.86 16.06 -8.74
CA LEU A 226 7.84 14.61 -8.57
C LEU A 226 6.65 13.96 -9.26
N GLN A 227 5.46 14.53 -9.14
CA GLN A 227 4.24 14.00 -9.76
C GLN A 227 4.17 14.21 -11.29
N ALA A 228 5.05 15.01 -11.86
CA ALA A 228 5.21 15.12 -13.31
C ALA A 228 6.03 13.96 -13.90
N LEU A 229 6.68 13.14 -13.07
CA LEU A 229 7.49 12.01 -13.49
C LEU A 229 6.63 10.75 -13.68
N ASP A 230 7.13 9.88 -14.55
CA ASP A 230 6.59 8.53 -14.77
C ASP A 230 7.31 7.53 -13.86
N ALA A 231 6.66 7.09 -12.78
CA ALA A 231 7.24 6.16 -11.81
C ALA A 231 7.29 4.70 -12.31
N ALA A 232 6.66 4.41 -13.44
CA ALA A 232 6.69 3.10 -14.09
C ALA A 232 7.65 3.04 -15.29
N TYR A 233 8.47 4.10 -15.51
CA TYR A 233 9.23 4.31 -16.74
C TYR A 233 10.23 3.20 -17.04
N TRP A 234 10.94 2.70 -16.04
CA TRP A 234 11.95 1.66 -16.19
C TRP A 234 11.47 0.26 -15.80
N PHE A 235 10.21 0.11 -15.45
CA PHE A 235 9.69 -1.18 -14.98
C PHE A 235 9.53 -2.19 -16.11
N VAL A 236 10.09 -3.40 -15.88
CA VAL A 236 9.92 -4.59 -16.73
C VAL A 236 9.38 -5.73 -15.88
N PRO A 237 8.20 -6.30 -16.20
CA PRO A 237 7.62 -7.42 -15.43
C PRO A 237 8.61 -8.58 -15.24
N GLY A 238 8.74 -9.07 -14.03
CA GLY A 238 9.65 -10.15 -13.63
C GLY A 238 11.10 -9.70 -13.37
N GLN A 239 11.51 -8.49 -13.81
CA GLN A 239 12.88 -8.00 -13.73
C GLN A 239 13.07 -6.78 -12.81
N GLY A 240 11.99 -6.08 -12.48
CA GLY A 240 12.07 -4.81 -11.77
C GLY A 240 12.39 -3.64 -12.70
N THR A 241 13.45 -2.87 -12.43
CA THR A 241 13.80 -1.63 -13.16
C THR A 241 15.16 -1.71 -13.89
N PRO A 242 15.36 -2.61 -14.88
CA PRO A 242 16.56 -2.61 -15.71
C PRO A 242 16.53 -1.42 -16.68
N HIS A 243 17.68 -0.73 -16.88
CA HIS A 243 17.79 0.42 -17.79
C HIS A 243 18.26 0.04 -19.20
N ASP A 244 18.59 -1.22 -19.43
CA ASP A 244 19.17 -1.76 -20.66
C ASP A 244 18.26 -2.77 -21.40
N ALA A 245 17.00 -2.88 -20.98
CA ALA A 245 16.02 -3.72 -21.67
C ALA A 245 15.59 -3.08 -23.01
N ALA A 246 15.06 -3.90 -23.91
CA ALA A 246 14.48 -3.39 -25.14
C ALA A 246 13.28 -2.46 -24.87
N ASP A 247 13.08 -1.40 -25.65
CA ASP A 247 11.99 -0.43 -25.44
C ASP A 247 10.60 -1.07 -25.34
N SER A 248 10.37 -2.17 -26.07
CA SER A 248 9.11 -2.91 -26.02
C SER A 248 8.85 -3.67 -24.71
N ALA A 249 9.88 -3.86 -23.87
CA ALA A 249 9.75 -4.55 -22.59
C ALA A 249 9.14 -3.64 -21.50
N TYR A 250 9.25 -2.33 -21.64
CA TYR A 250 8.74 -1.36 -20.67
C TYR A 250 7.23 -1.18 -20.85
N ALA A 251 6.46 -2.09 -20.28
CA ALA A 251 5.02 -2.22 -20.53
C ALA A 251 4.19 -1.00 -20.10
N PHE A 252 4.63 -0.26 -19.07
CA PHE A 252 3.89 0.84 -18.47
C PHE A 252 4.46 2.23 -18.78
N ARG A 253 5.60 2.31 -19.48
CA ARG A 253 6.25 3.56 -19.87
C ARG A 253 5.29 4.48 -20.63
N GLY A 254 5.24 5.75 -20.24
CA GLY A 254 4.42 6.79 -20.87
C GLY A 254 2.96 6.81 -20.39
N ILE A 255 2.56 5.97 -19.44
CA ILE A 255 1.19 6.01 -18.88
C ILE A 255 1.03 7.24 -18.00
N ALA A 256 1.93 7.45 -17.03
CA ALA A 256 1.85 8.59 -16.12
C ALA A 256 1.86 9.95 -16.86
N THR A 257 2.62 10.07 -17.94
CA THR A 257 2.73 11.27 -18.78
C THR A 257 1.62 11.41 -19.82
N GLY A 258 0.73 10.42 -19.96
CA GLY A 258 -0.39 10.44 -20.91
C GLY A 258 -0.02 10.08 -22.35
N GLU A 259 1.20 9.62 -22.61
CA GLU A 259 1.64 9.14 -23.93
C GLU A 259 1.02 7.78 -24.27
N ARG A 260 0.68 7.00 -23.25
CA ARG A 260 0.01 5.71 -23.36
C ARG A 260 -1.23 5.68 -22.48
N ALA A 261 -2.30 5.05 -22.95
CA ALA A 261 -3.50 4.86 -22.14
C ALA A 261 -3.25 3.86 -21.01
N PRO A 262 -3.76 4.11 -19.80
CA PRO A 262 -3.69 3.14 -18.69
C PRO A 262 -4.53 1.89 -18.98
N PRO A 263 -4.26 0.78 -18.27
CA PRO A 263 -5.14 -0.39 -18.30
C PRO A 263 -6.59 -0.03 -17.89
N PRO A 264 -7.58 -0.83 -18.29
CA PRO A 264 -8.97 -0.62 -17.88
C PRO A 264 -9.11 -0.57 -16.35
N GLY A 265 -9.87 0.40 -15.84
CA GLY A 265 -10.06 0.61 -14.40
C GLY A 265 -8.97 1.47 -13.74
N TYR A 266 -7.91 1.83 -14.46
CA TYR A 266 -6.82 2.66 -13.95
C TYR A 266 -6.76 4.03 -14.64
N ARG A 267 -6.11 4.97 -13.97
CA ARG A 267 -5.83 6.33 -14.46
C ARG A 267 -4.32 6.54 -14.59
N ALA A 268 -3.91 7.58 -15.31
CA ALA A 268 -2.50 7.90 -15.49
C ALA A 268 -1.80 8.18 -14.14
N GLU A 269 -2.52 8.83 -13.23
CA GLU A 269 -2.05 9.19 -11.90
C GLU A 269 -1.71 7.98 -11.02
N ASP A 270 -2.26 6.80 -11.31
CA ASP A 270 -1.93 5.57 -10.57
C ASP A 270 -0.50 5.06 -10.87
N PHE A 271 0.17 5.61 -11.88
CA PHE A 271 1.53 5.25 -12.31
C PHE A 271 2.59 6.31 -12.01
N ARG A 272 2.24 7.40 -11.33
CA ARG A 272 3.17 8.42 -10.85
C ARG A 272 3.60 8.15 -9.41
N ILE A 273 4.53 8.96 -8.90
CA ILE A 273 4.88 8.97 -7.48
C ILE A 273 3.66 9.47 -6.68
N PRO A 274 3.05 8.64 -5.82
CA PRO A 274 1.90 9.07 -5.01
C PRO A 274 2.35 9.78 -3.74
N THR A 275 1.45 10.55 -3.13
CA THR A 275 1.61 10.98 -1.74
C THR A 275 1.18 9.87 -0.78
N LEU A 276 1.68 9.91 0.47
CA LEU A 276 1.18 9.05 1.53
C LEU A 276 -0.32 9.24 1.76
N GLU A 277 -0.81 10.49 1.67
CA GLU A 277 -2.25 10.77 1.81
C GLU A 277 -3.08 10.10 0.70
N GLU A 278 -2.59 10.11 -0.55
CA GLU A 278 -3.23 9.40 -1.66
C GLU A 278 -3.30 7.88 -1.39
N ALA A 279 -2.25 7.28 -0.82
CA ALA A 279 -2.24 5.88 -0.44
C ALA A 279 -3.24 5.58 0.70
N LEU A 280 -3.26 6.39 1.77
CA LEU A 280 -4.21 6.22 2.88
C LEU A 280 -5.67 6.29 2.40
N ARG A 281 -5.96 7.20 1.48
CA ARG A 281 -7.31 7.36 0.89
C ARG A 281 -7.70 6.22 -0.04
N ALA A 282 -6.72 5.65 -0.76
CA ALA A 282 -6.96 4.58 -1.73
C ALA A 282 -7.07 3.20 -1.10
N PHE A 283 -6.51 3.00 0.11
CA PHE A 283 -6.45 1.71 0.80
C PHE A 283 -6.92 1.84 2.26
N PRO A 284 -8.16 2.28 2.48
CA PRO A 284 -8.65 2.59 3.83
C PRO A 284 -8.81 1.35 4.73
N ASP A 285 -8.98 0.17 4.15
CA ASP A 285 -9.22 -1.10 4.86
C ASP A 285 -8.02 -2.07 4.86
N HIS A 286 -6.90 -1.71 4.20
CA HIS A 286 -5.71 -2.57 4.15
C HIS A 286 -4.75 -2.23 5.28
N LEU A 287 -4.11 -3.24 5.82
CA LEU A 287 -2.95 -3.02 6.67
C LEU A 287 -1.83 -2.36 5.84
N LEU A 288 -1.19 -1.34 6.40
CA LEU A 288 -0.08 -0.65 5.76
C LEU A 288 1.18 -0.76 6.60
N ASN A 289 2.31 -1.04 5.96
CA ASN A 289 3.63 -0.94 6.56
C ASN A 289 4.34 0.28 5.94
N VAL A 290 4.64 1.28 6.75
CA VAL A 290 5.20 2.56 6.30
C VAL A 290 6.62 2.70 6.81
N GLU A 291 7.62 2.57 5.92
CA GLU A 291 9.01 2.80 6.28
C GLU A 291 9.36 4.30 6.19
N LEU A 292 9.80 4.87 7.30
CA LEU A 292 10.34 6.23 7.36
C LEU A 292 11.80 6.21 6.93
N LYS A 293 12.09 6.74 5.74
CA LYS A 293 13.45 6.85 5.20
C LYS A 293 14.23 7.96 5.88
N PRO A 294 15.56 7.85 6.00
CA PRO A 294 16.37 8.89 6.59
C PRO A 294 16.36 10.17 5.74
N SER A 295 16.15 11.34 6.37
CA SER A 295 16.38 12.61 5.70
C SER A 295 17.87 12.79 5.37
N VAL A 296 18.18 13.03 4.09
CA VAL A 296 19.56 13.17 3.59
C VAL A 296 20.05 14.60 3.78
N SER A 297 19.15 15.57 3.74
CA SER A 297 19.49 16.99 3.84
C SER A 297 19.65 17.48 5.28
N GLY A 298 19.22 16.71 6.26
CA GLY A 298 19.15 17.13 7.66
C GLY A 298 18.19 18.32 7.90
N THR A 299 17.33 18.62 6.94
CA THR A 299 16.45 19.80 6.93
C THR A 299 15.17 19.66 7.73
N GLY A 300 14.99 18.58 8.47
CA GLY A 300 13.85 18.45 9.37
C GLY A 300 13.38 17.03 9.55
N SER A 301 12.76 16.85 10.68
CA SER A 301 12.07 15.65 11.08
C SER A 301 10.65 15.71 10.50
N TYR A 302 10.25 14.71 9.76
CA TYR A 302 8.88 14.61 9.21
C TYR A 302 8.04 13.54 9.93
N GLU A 303 8.60 12.91 10.97
CA GLU A 303 7.94 11.86 11.75
C GLU A 303 6.63 12.36 12.36
N ALA A 304 6.62 13.61 12.87
CA ALA A 304 5.42 14.22 13.42
C ALA A 304 4.35 14.50 12.35
N GLN A 305 4.76 14.78 11.11
CA GLN A 305 3.82 14.96 9.99
C GLN A 305 3.17 13.62 9.61
N VAL A 306 3.96 12.55 9.53
CA VAL A 306 3.42 11.19 9.30
C VAL A 306 2.47 10.81 10.42
N ALA A 307 2.87 11.02 11.70
CA ALA A 307 2.02 10.75 12.85
C ALA A 307 0.68 11.50 12.76
N THR A 308 0.73 12.81 12.49
CA THR A 308 -0.47 13.64 12.33
C THR A 308 -1.37 13.12 11.21
N LEU A 309 -0.78 12.74 10.06
CA LEU A 309 -1.53 12.25 8.92
C LEU A 309 -2.21 10.91 9.23
N LEU A 310 -1.50 9.97 9.87
CA LEU A 310 -2.06 8.68 10.26
C LEU A 310 -3.21 8.84 11.26
N LEU A 311 -3.04 9.68 12.27
CA LEU A 311 -4.09 9.93 13.27
C LEU A 311 -5.31 10.60 12.65
N ARG A 312 -5.09 11.59 11.78
CA ARG A 312 -6.16 12.28 11.04
C ARG A 312 -7.00 11.33 10.19
N TYR A 313 -6.39 10.26 9.65
CA TYR A 313 -7.10 9.24 8.88
C TYR A 313 -7.58 8.06 9.72
N GLY A 314 -7.50 8.14 11.06
CA GLY A 314 -7.92 7.07 11.98
C GLY A 314 -7.10 5.78 11.86
N ARG A 315 -5.86 5.86 11.33
CA ARG A 315 -5.01 4.72 10.95
C ARG A 315 -4.04 4.30 12.07
N ALA A 316 -4.43 4.48 13.32
CA ALA A 316 -3.57 4.16 14.45
C ALA A 316 -3.43 2.64 14.71
N THR A 317 -4.42 1.85 14.31
CA THR A 317 -4.51 0.42 14.64
C THR A 317 -4.04 -0.51 13.54
N ASP A 318 -4.09 -0.06 12.30
CA ASP A 318 -3.88 -0.85 11.08
C ASP A 318 -2.65 -0.41 10.25
N VAL A 319 -1.85 0.50 10.80
CA VAL A 319 -0.55 0.89 10.24
C VAL A 319 0.57 0.48 11.19
N MET A 320 1.61 -0.15 10.64
CA MET A 320 2.91 -0.31 11.29
C MET A 320 3.90 0.67 10.68
N VAL A 321 4.60 1.41 11.52
CA VAL A 321 5.66 2.32 11.06
C VAL A 321 7.02 1.70 11.35
N ALA A 322 7.85 1.62 10.32
CA ALA A 322 9.19 1.09 10.36
C ALA A 322 10.24 2.19 10.18
N SER A 323 11.41 2.02 10.75
CA SER A 323 12.61 2.79 10.41
C SER A 323 13.86 2.02 10.83
N PHE A 324 14.89 2.08 9.99
CA PHE A 324 16.21 1.56 10.34
C PHE A 324 16.90 2.39 11.45
N LEU A 325 16.53 3.66 11.61
CA LEU A 325 17.16 4.58 12.53
C LEU A 325 16.42 4.64 13.88
N ASP A 326 17.13 4.32 14.96
CA ASP A 326 16.57 4.33 16.32
C ASP A 326 16.02 5.70 16.73
N HIS A 327 16.64 6.81 16.32
CA HIS A 327 16.14 8.14 16.65
C HIS A 327 14.84 8.47 15.91
N THR A 328 14.71 8.09 14.63
CA THR A 328 13.49 8.29 13.83
C THR A 328 12.33 7.48 14.41
N ALA A 329 12.56 6.18 14.71
CA ALA A 329 11.55 5.35 15.36
C ALA A 329 11.11 5.92 16.72
N THR A 330 12.06 6.47 17.50
CA THR A 330 11.77 7.11 18.78
C THR A 330 10.97 8.40 18.63
N LEU A 331 11.35 9.27 17.70
CA LEU A 331 10.63 10.53 17.44
C LEU A 331 9.21 10.28 16.95
N PHE A 332 9.05 9.29 16.05
CA PHE A 332 7.72 8.89 15.62
C PHE A 332 6.88 8.38 16.78
N LYS A 333 7.43 7.48 17.61
CA LYS A 333 6.72 6.90 18.76
C LYS A 333 6.33 7.95 19.83
N LEU A 334 7.11 9.02 19.97
CA LEU A 334 6.74 10.16 20.82
C LEU A 334 5.58 10.98 20.25
N SER A 335 5.45 11.02 18.91
CA SER A 335 4.39 11.76 18.22
C SER A 335 3.09 10.96 18.11
N ALA A 336 3.19 9.64 17.97
CA ALA A 336 2.03 8.72 17.85
C ALA A 336 2.26 7.43 18.66
N PRO A 337 2.18 7.46 20.00
CA PRO A 337 2.45 6.29 20.84
C PRO A 337 1.49 5.12 20.61
N CYS A 338 0.28 5.35 20.11
CA CYS A 338 -0.71 4.32 19.82
C CYS A 338 -0.44 3.57 18.49
N VAL A 339 0.34 4.13 17.58
CA VAL A 339 0.64 3.48 16.30
C VAL A 339 1.71 2.41 16.51
N SER A 340 1.50 1.22 15.93
CA SER A 340 2.47 0.13 15.99
C SER A 340 3.77 0.48 15.27
N THR A 341 4.91 0.01 15.80
CA THR A 341 6.22 0.25 15.20
C THR A 341 7.06 -1.02 15.17
N SER A 342 7.91 -1.15 14.15
CA SER A 342 8.95 -2.17 14.14
C SER A 342 10.12 -1.80 15.04
N VAL A 343 10.87 -2.82 15.47
CA VAL A 343 12.11 -2.66 16.26
C VAL A 343 13.22 -2.09 15.38
N PRO A 344 13.87 -0.97 15.73
CA PRO A 344 14.93 -0.39 14.93
C PRO A 344 16.27 -1.13 15.08
N THR A 345 17.20 -0.85 14.16
CA THR A 345 18.41 -1.66 13.90
C THR A 345 19.30 -1.93 15.11
N VAL A 346 19.56 -0.94 15.96
CA VAL A 346 20.46 -1.14 17.12
C VAL A 346 19.85 -2.13 18.13
N GLN A 347 18.52 -2.07 18.32
CA GLN A 347 17.81 -3.00 19.20
C GLN A 347 17.69 -4.40 18.60
N VAL A 348 17.52 -4.51 17.26
CA VAL A 348 17.62 -5.79 16.54
C VAL A 348 18.98 -6.44 16.75
N ALA A 349 20.06 -5.67 16.57
CA ALA A 349 21.42 -6.16 16.74
C ALA A 349 21.69 -6.61 18.20
N ALA A 350 21.13 -5.91 19.18
CA ALA A 350 21.24 -6.29 20.59
C ALA A 350 20.61 -7.66 20.88
N LEU A 351 19.42 -7.93 20.36
CA LEU A 351 18.81 -9.25 20.49
C LEU A 351 19.59 -10.31 19.70
N LEU A 352 19.94 -10.06 18.46
CA LEU A 352 20.70 -10.99 17.61
C LEU A 352 21.99 -11.48 18.27
N LEU A 353 22.72 -10.58 18.93
CA LEU A 353 23.98 -10.93 19.60
C LEU A 353 23.80 -11.68 20.91
N THR A 354 22.58 -11.75 21.44
CA THR A 354 22.30 -12.30 22.77
C THR A 354 21.25 -13.42 22.78
N SER A 355 20.52 -13.65 21.66
CA SER A 355 19.44 -14.63 21.57
C SER A 355 19.86 -16.08 21.89
N SER A 356 21.08 -16.49 21.56
CA SER A 356 21.58 -17.83 21.93
C SER A 356 22.13 -17.88 23.38
N GLY A 357 21.96 -16.82 24.15
CA GLY A 357 22.48 -16.69 25.51
C GLY A 357 21.42 -16.89 26.60
N PRO A 358 21.85 -17.00 27.88
CA PRO A 358 20.93 -17.20 28.99
C PRO A 358 20.07 -15.96 29.33
N LEU A 359 20.39 -14.78 28.78
CA LEU A 359 19.69 -13.52 29.04
C LEU A 359 19.70 -12.69 27.75
N PRO A 360 18.69 -12.87 26.87
CA PRO A 360 18.56 -12.07 25.66
C PRO A 360 18.31 -10.59 25.99
N MET A 361 18.93 -9.68 25.25
CA MET A 361 18.68 -8.25 25.36
C MET A 361 17.43 -7.89 24.56
N LEU A 362 16.31 -7.81 25.25
CA LEU A 362 15.02 -7.47 24.63
C LEU A 362 14.97 -5.98 24.24
N PRO A 363 14.25 -5.63 23.16
CA PRO A 363 14.04 -4.25 22.77
C PRO A 363 13.17 -3.49 23.79
N LEU A 364 13.03 -2.18 23.60
CA LEU A 364 12.09 -1.39 24.37
C LEU A 364 10.66 -1.92 24.15
N ALA A 365 9.90 -2.08 25.22
CA ALA A 365 8.52 -2.61 25.21
C ALA A 365 7.48 -1.66 24.57
N ILE A 366 7.91 -0.86 23.60
CA ILE A 366 7.07 0.09 22.84
C ILE A 366 6.88 -0.35 21.40
N HIS A 367 7.65 -1.34 20.93
CA HIS A 367 7.58 -1.90 19.59
C HIS A 367 6.73 -3.16 19.55
N GLN A 368 6.21 -3.54 18.39
CA GLN A 368 5.31 -4.67 18.21
C GLN A 368 5.91 -5.82 17.39
N ALA A 369 6.85 -5.52 16.48
CA ALA A 369 7.43 -6.54 15.62
C ALA A 369 8.91 -6.30 15.31
N PHE A 370 9.63 -7.37 15.12
CA PHE A 370 10.89 -7.36 14.38
C PHE A 370 10.60 -7.46 12.89
N GLN A 371 11.18 -6.56 12.10
CA GLN A 371 11.19 -6.65 10.64
C GLN A 371 12.66 -6.81 10.23
N VAL A 372 13.07 -8.02 9.87
CA VAL A 372 14.48 -8.37 9.73
C VAL A 372 14.75 -9.18 8.47
N PRO A 373 15.94 -9.02 7.86
CA PRO A 373 16.36 -9.86 6.76
C PRO A 373 16.78 -11.26 7.27
N ARG A 374 16.84 -12.23 6.37
CA ARG A 374 17.38 -13.57 6.71
C ARG A 374 18.81 -13.51 7.18
N SER A 375 19.64 -12.69 6.52
CA SER A 375 21.06 -12.48 6.88
C SER A 375 21.47 -11.03 6.67
N THR A 376 22.63 -10.66 7.25
CA THR A 376 23.20 -9.32 7.07
C THR A 376 23.67 -9.04 5.64
N ALA A 377 23.87 -10.06 4.80
CA ALA A 377 24.21 -9.89 3.39
C ALA A 377 23.12 -9.15 2.61
N SER A 378 21.85 -9.33 2.99
CA SER A 378 20.70 -8.68 2.36
C SER A 378 20.67 -7.16 2.61
N ILE A 379 21.37 -6.64 3.62
CA ILE A 379 21.35 -5.20 3.98
C ILE A 379 22.25 -4.36 3.07
N GLY A 380 23.23 -4.99 2.38
CA GLY A 380 24.15 -4.31 1.43
C GLY A 380 25.07 -3.23 2.00
N GLN A 381 24.99 -2.94 3.30
CA GLN A 381 25.74 -1.86 3.96
C GLN A 381 26.85 -2.38 4.91
N ILE A 382 26.91 -3.69 5.14
CA ILE A 382 27.94 -4.29 5.98
C ILE A 382 29.12 -4.71 5.09
N PRO A 383 30.34 -4.21 5.36
CA PRO A 383 31.52 -4.59 4.57
C PRO A 383 31.77 -6.11 4.67
N GLU A 384 31.94 -6.78 3.53
CA GLU A 384 32.46 -8.13 3.49
C GLU A 384 33.74 -8.27 4.37
N PRO A 385 33.90 -9.32 5.18
CA PRO A 385 33.35 -10.69 5.02
C PRO A 385 32.45 -11.16 6.18
N ILE A 386 31.63 -10.31 6.81
CA ILE A 386 30.83 -10.74 7.98
C ILE A 386 29.37 -10.91 7.54
N GLU A 387 29.04 -12.10 7.05
CA GLU A 387 27.65 -12.51 6.91
C GLU A 387 27.20 -13.19 8.20
N LEU A 388 26.17 -12.60 8.86
CA LEU A 388 25.55 -13.16 10.02
C LEU A 388 24.13 -13.59 9.64
N THR A 389 23.76 -14.82 9.99
CA THR A 389 22.36 -15.25 9.97
C THR A 389 21.60 -14.44 11.03
N VAL A 390 20.58 -13.72 10.62
CA VAL A 390 19.71 -12.94 11.53
C VAL A 390 18.56 -13.82 12.02
N LEU A 391 17.83 -14.44 11.10
CA LEU A 391 16.71 -15.31 11.44
C LEU A 391 17.19 -16.70 11.81
N SER A 392 16.93 -17.11 13.04
CA SER A 392 17.14 -18.44 13.60
C SER A 392 15.98 -18.80 14.52
N GLU A 393 15.81 -20.08 14.83
CA GLU A 393 14.79 -20.54 15.79
C GLU A 393 14.94 -19.82 17.14
N ASP A 394 16.16 -19.69 17.69
CA ASP A 394 16.43 -18.97 18.94
C ASP A 394 15.98 -17.49 18.86
N PHE A 395 16.22 -16.80 17.73
CA PHE A 395 15.80 -15.41 17.56
C PHE A 395 14.29 -15.27 17.53
N VAL A 396 13.60 -16.16 16.81
CA VAL A 396 12.13 -16.18 16.72
C VAL A 396 11.52 -16.49 18.09
N ASP A 397 12.04 -17.50 18.78
CA ASP A 397 11.56 -17.88 20.12
C ASP A 397 11.73 -16.76 21.15
N ASP A 398 12.88 -16.09 21.17
CA ASP A 398 13.14 -14.96 22.08
C ASP A 398 12.23 -13.75 21.76
N ALA A 399 12.01 -13.45 20.47
CA ALA A 399 11.08 -12.41 20.05
C ALA A 399 9.64 -12.73 20.51
N HIS A 400 9.21 -13.97 20.31
CA HIS A 400 7.91 -14.46 20.76
C HIS A 400 7.76 -14.47 22.27
N ALA A 401 8.80 -14.84 23.02
CA ALA A 401 8.82 -14.77 24.49
C ALA A 401 8.70 -13.32 24.98
N ALA A 402 9.19 -12.35 24.21
CA ALA A 402 9.04 -10.93 24.48
C ALA A 402 7.67 -10.36 24.06
N GLY A 403 6.81 -11.16 23.42
CA GLY A 403 5.50 -10.74 22.93
C GLY A 403 5.55 -9.98 21.62
N LEU A 404 6.63 -10.10 20.83
CA LEU A 404 6.84 -9.42 19.56
C LEU A 404 6.65 -10.39 18.40
N ALA A 405 6.12 -9.90 17.28
CA ALA A 405 6.06 -10.63 16.04
C ALA A 405 7.40 -10.56 15.26
N VAL A 406 7.59 -11.49 14.31
CA VAL A 406 8.77 -11.53 13.45
C VAL A 406 8.33 -11.56 11.98
N HIS A 407 8.69 -10.52 11.21
CA HIS A 407 8.42 -10.42 9.79
C HIS A 407 9.74 -10.47 9.01
N ALA A 408 9.85 -11.41 8.08
CA ALA A 408 11.04 -11.63 7.27
C ALA A 408 11.00 -10.87 5.96
N TRP A 409 12.08 -10.15 5.57
CA TRP A 409 12.22 -9.43 4.32
C TRP A 409 13.62 -9.60 3.69
N THR A 410 13.83 -9.43 2.42
CA THR A 410 12.87 -9.57 1.33
C THR A 410 13.00 -10.98 0.79
N ILE A 411 11.95 -11.77 0.88
CA ILE A 411 11.96 -13.20 0.63
C ILE A 411 11.16 -13.48 -0.66
N ASP A 412 11.86 -13.84 -1.72
CA ASP A 412 11.28 -14.08 -3.06
C ASP A 412 11.31 -15.54 -3.49
N ASP A 413 12.19 -16.32 -2.87
CA ASP A 413 12.34 -17.74 -3.15
C ASP A 413 11.31 -18.55 -2.36
N CYS A 414 10.62 -19.46 -3.05
CA CYS A 414 9.56 -20.23 -2.44
C CYS A 414 10.05 -21.18 -1.34
N ASP A 415 11.18 -21.87 -1.56
CA ASP A 415 11.74 -22.80 -0.56
C ASP A 415 12.15 -22.04 0.69
N GLU A 416 12.68 -20.81 0.52
CA GLU A 416 13.03 -19.93 1.63
C GLU A 416 11.78 -19.45 2.40
N MET A 417 10.69 -19.11 1.70
CA MET A 417 9.40 -18.79 2.34
C MET A 417 8.93 -19.94 3.22
N VAL A 418 8.91 -21.16 2.68
CA VAL A 418 8.47 -22.38 3.39
C VAL A 418 9.36 -22.63 4.62
N GLU A 419 10.68 -22.55 4.48
CA GLU A 419 11.62 -22.73 5.59
C GLU A 419 11.35 -21.73 6.74
N LEU A 420 11.17 -20.46 6.41
CA LEU A 420 10.92 -19.41 7.41
C LEU A 420 9.55 -19.56 8.08
N LEU A 421 8.52 -19.93 7.33
CA LEU A 421 7.20 -20.24 7.88
C LEU A 421 7.25 -21.43 8.85
N GLN A 422 8.01 -22.47 8.51
CA GLN A 422 8.23 -23.63 9.39
C GLN A 422 9.06 -23.26 10.64
N MET A 423 9.94 -22.26 10.54
CA MET A 423 10.66 -21.69 11.68
C MET A 423 9.73 -20.87 12.62
N GLY A 424 8.54 -20.49 12.15
CA GLY A 424 7.54 -19.80 12.95
C GLY A 424 7.55 -18.28 12.80
N VAL A 425 8.07 -17.71 11.69
CA VAL A 425 7.93 -16.27 11.43
C VAL A 425 6.45 -15.91 11.23
N ASP A 426 6.05 -14.73 11.70
CA ASP A 426 4.66 -14.27 11.68
C ASP A 426 4.31 -13.52 10.37
N GLY A 427 5.30 -13.27 9.51
CA GLY A 427 5.04 -12.62 8.21
C GLY A 427 6.19 -12.73 7.23
N ILE A 428 5.83 -12.75 5.94
CA ILE A 428 6.75 -12.73 4.80
C ILE A 428 6.53 -11.45 4.01
N MET A 429 7.60 -10.71 3.74
CA MET A 429 7.61 -9.56 2.85
C MET A 429 8.36 -9.91 1.57
N SER A 430 7.69 -9.78 0.41
CA SER A 430 8.20 -10.26 -0.87
C SER A 430 8.00 -9.25 -1.99
N ASP A 431 8.97 -9.22 -2.92
CA ASP A 431 8.87 -8.56 -4.23
C ASP A 431 7.94 -9.32 -5.20
N ARG A 432 7.52 -10.54 -4.84
CA ARG A 432 6.67 -11.45 -5.63
C ARG A 432 5.37 -11.78 -4.88
N PRO A 433 4.44 -10.82 -4.76
CA PRO A 433 3.22 -11.02 -4.00
C PRO A 433 2.36 -12.19 -4.50
N ALA A 434 2.30 -12.46 -5.80
CA ALA A 434 1.55 -13.60 -6.31
C ALA A 434 2.07 -14.92 -5.74
N ARG A 435 3.38 -15.15 -5.84
CA ARG A 435 4.03 -16.36 -5.29
C ARG A 435 3.85 -16.48 -3.78
N MET A 436 4.09 -15.39 -3.05
CA MET A 436 3.94 -15.36 -1.60
C MET A 436 2.52 -15.74 -1.18
N ILE A 437 1.51 -15.21 -1.86
CA ILE A 437 0.10 -15.47 -1.54
C ILE A 437 -0.25 -16.94 -1.84
N GLU A 438 0.25 -17.52 -2.94
CA GLU A 438 0.07 -18.94 -3.25
C GLU A 438 0.62 -19.84 -2.14
N VAL A 439 1.77 -19.50 -1.56
CA VAL A 439 2.33 -20.22 -0.41
C VAL A 439 1.45 -20.03 0.82
N LEU A 440 1.11 -18.78 1.18
CA LEU A 440 0.36 -18.47 2.40
C LEU A 440 -1.10 -18.96 2.39
N GLN A 441 -1.69 -19.19 1.23
CA GLN A 441 -3.04 -19.75 1.09
C GLN A 441 -3.10 -21.26 1.33
N GLN A 442 -1.96 -21.95 1.37
CA GLN A 442 -1.91 -23.37 1.72
C GLN A 442 -2.24 -23.55 3.22
N PRO A 443 -2.74 -24.73 3.62
CA PRO A 443 -3.00 -25.00 5.03
C PRO A 443 -1.73 -24.85 5.87
N GLU A 444 -1.88 -24.33 7.07
CA GLU A 444 -0.77 -24.20 8.02
C GLU A 444 -0.05 -25.55 8.22
N ASN A 445 1.27 -25.53 8.19
CA ASN A 445 2.17 -26.68 8.22
C ASN A 445 2.09 -27.66 7.00
N GLU A 446 1.38 -27.29 5.93
CA GLU A 446 1.36 -28.02 4.66
C GLU A 446 2.00 -27.20 3.52
N TRP A 447 2.70 -26.11 3.85
CA TRP A 447 3.35 -25.24 2.88
C TRP A 447 4.37 -26.00 2.02
N SER A 448 4.27 -25.84 0.71
CA SER A 448 5.17 -26.45 -0.28
C SER A 448 5.31 -25.57 -1.52
N CYS A 449 6.30 -25.87 -2.35
CA CYS A 449 6.53 -25.19 -3.62
C CYS A 449 6.07 -26.00 -4.84
N ASP A 450 5.43 -27.15 -4.64
CA ASP A 450 5.16 -28.12 -5.72
C ASP A 450 4.23 -27.56 -6.81
N ASP A 451 3.33 -26.63 -6.48
CA ASP A 451 2.34 -26.04 -7.40
C ASP A 451 2.43 -24.51 -7.45
N VAL A 452 3.55 -23.91 -6.99
CA VAL A 452 3.77 -22.45 -6.93
C VAL A 452 4.58 -21.99 -8.14
N GLU A 453 4.07 -20.99 -8.92
CA GLU A 453 4.73 -20.43 -10.12
C GLU A 453 5.73 -19.27 -9.83
#